data_427c54877cc0ade4252c127e082845cd
#
_entry.id   427c54877cc0ade4252c127e082845cd
#
_cell.length_a   1.000
_cell.length_b   1.000
_cell.length_c   1.000
_cell.angle_alpha   90.00
_cell.angle_beta   90.00
_cell.angle_gamma   90.00
#
_symmetry.space_group_name_H-M   'P 1'
#
loop_
_entity.id
_entity.type
_entity.pdbx_description
1 polymer ?
#
loop_
_entity_poly.entity_id
_entity_poly.type
_entity_poly.pdbx_seq_one_letter_code
_entity_poly.pdbx_strand_id
1 'polypeptide(L)'
;MKKNLLLFIITVLVYSCINNGKEIKSESELSENIIPNIVYILADDMGYGDLSSLNKNSGIKTPNMDKIVKEGIYFTDAHSNSSVCTPTRYGILTGRYAWRSSLKNGVLWGYDQPLIEEKRETVASFLKKNGYKTACIGKWHLGLGWKPKDSLKPIVKYEWTKVFNEGDNSNVDFSKPVSGPNSLGFDYSYIIPASLDMTPYLYLENEKAVELPTSHTKGKSQDLDGRGVFWRAGEVAPSFDFYKVLDQFTEKAISYIEKRKEEKTP
;
A
#
# COMPACT_ATOMS: atom_id res chain seq x y z
N MET A 1 17.54 -32.20 -73.97
CA MET A 1 17.16 -32.84 -72.63
C MET A 1 17.51 -32.00 -71.42
N LYS A 2 18.64 -31.30 -71.34
CA LYS A 2 19.03 -30.54 -70.11
C LYS A 2 18.19 -29.29 -69.82
N LYS A 3 17.64 -28.59 -70.86
CA LYS A 3 16.82 -27.38 -70.65
C LYS A 3 15.42 -27.69 -70.07
N ASN A 4 14.82 -28.83 -70.45
CA ASN A 4 13.49 -29.19 -69.95
C ASN A 4 13.53 -29.73 -68.50
N LEU A 5 14.64 -30.29 -68.09
CA LEU A 5 14.81 -30.75 -66.72
C LEU A 5 14.95 -29.57 -65.74
N LEU A 6 15.64 -28.50 -66.14
CA LEU A 6 15.80 -27.31 -65.34
C LEU A 6 14.47 -26.57 -65.11
N LEU A 7 13.62 -26.50 -66.16
CA LEU A 7 12.30 -25.89 -66.07
C LEU A 7 11.37 -26.66 -65.12
N PHE A 8 11.45 -28.01 -65.15
CA PHE A 8 10.65 -28.87 -64.27
C PHE A 8 11.04 -28.72 -62.79
N ILE A 9 12.37 -28.60 -62.48
CA ILE A 9 12.87 -28.39 -61.11
C ILE A 9 12.44 -27.02 -60.56
N ILE A 10 12.45 -25.95 -61.40
CA ILE A 10 12.00 -24.62 -60.98
C ILE A 10 10.50 -24.62 -60.72
N THR A 11 9.68 -25.32 -61.53
CA THR A 11 8.23 -25.42 -61.32
C THR A 11 7.87 -26.17 -60.06
N VAL A 12 8.60 -27.24 -59.70
CA VAL A 12 8.40 -28.01 -58.43
C VAL A 12 8.79 -27.17 -57.23
N LEU A 13 9.89 -26.39 -57.30
CA LEU A 13 10.31 -25.50 -56.22
C LEU A 13 9.31 -24.36 -55.95
N VAL A 14 8.75 -23.76 -57.03
CA VAL A 14 7.74 -22.71 -56.89
C VAL A 14 6.41 -23.27 -56.35
N TYR A 15 6.02 -24.50 -56.76
CA TYR A 15 4.81 -25.14 -56.25
C TYR A 15 4.94 -25.56 -54.78
N SER A 16 6.15 -25.92 -54.29
CA SER A 16 6.41 -26.20 -52.89
C SER A 16 6.32 -24.98 -51.99
N CYS A 17 6.62 -23.78 -52.49
CA CYS A 17 6.47 -22.52 -51.77
C CYS A 17 5.03 -22.00 -51.70
N ILE A 18 4.16 -22.44 -52.62
CA ILE A 18 2.77 -21.95 -52.68
C ILE A 18 1.82 -22.80 -51.84
N ASN A 19 2.16 -24.07 -51.54
CA ASN A 19 1.28 -24.97 -50.81
C ASN A 19 1.58 -25.10 -49.31
N ASN A 20 2.53 -24.36 -48.77
CA ASN A 20 2.79 -24.32 -47.31
C ASN A 20 2.24 -23.04 -46.63
N GLY A 21 1.34 -22.35 -47.26
CA GLY A 21 0.52 -21.32 -46.64
C GLY A 21 -0.61 -21.92 -45.79
N LYS A 22 -0.30 -22.80 -44.86
CA LYS A 22 -1.06 -22.85 -43.63
C LYS A 22 -0.79 -21.48 -42.97
N GLU A 23 -1.80 -20.61 -43.01
CA GLU A 23 -1.84 -19.48 -42.08
C GLU A 23 -1.55 -20.03 -40.69
N ILE A 24 -0.31 -19.86 -40.26
CA ILE A 24 -0.01 -19.86 -38.84
C ILE A 24 -0.74 -18.63 -38.35
N LYS A 25 -2.02 -18.79 -37.99
CA LYS A 25 -2.69 -17.82 -37.11
C LYS A 25 -1.71 -17.61 -35.98
N SER A 26 -1.11 -16.46 -35.95
CA SER A 26 -0.17 -16.12 -34.89
C SER A 26 -0.98 -16.29 -33.60
N GLU A 27 -0.44 -17.03 -32.64
CA GLU A 27 -0.98 -17.14 -31.29
C GLU A 27 -1.13 -15.76 -30.61
N SER A 28 -0.71 -14.67 -31.29
CA SER A 28 -0.86 -13.28 -30.87
C SER A 28 -2.28 -12.71 -31.02
N GLU A 29 -3.20 -13.38 -31.72
CA GLU A 29 -4.59 -12.89 -31.90
C GLU A 29 -5.58 -13.38 -30.84
N LEU A 30 -5.17 -14.15 -29.84
CA LEU A 30 -6.05 -14.73 -28.81
C LEU A 30 -5.59 -14.51 -27.37
N SER A 31 -4.66 -13.64 -27.09
CA SER A 31 -4.57 -13.08 -25.76
C SER A 31 -5.39 -11.80 -25.72
N GLU A 32 -6.67 -11.86 -25.38
CA GLU A 32 -7.25 -10.76 -24.63
C GLU A 32 -6.18 -10.39 -23.60
N ASN A 33 -5.67 -9.17 -23.63
CA ASN A 33 -4.73 -8.69 -22.62
C ASN A 33 -5.46 -8.73 -21.27
N ILE A 34 -5.45 -9.88 -20.63
CA ILE A 34 -6.02 -10.05 -19.31
C ILE A 34 -5.12 -9.26 -18.37
N ILE A 35 -5.56 -8.07 -18.05
CA ILE A 35 -4.87 -7.20 -17.08
C ILE A 35 -5.10 -7.82 -15.69
N PRO A 36 -4.04 -8.25 -14.98
CA PRO A 36 -4.19 -8.96 -13.72
C PRO A 36 -4.67 -8.03 -12.60
N ASN A 37 -5.43 -8.57 -11.65
CA ASN A 37 -5.64 -7.92 -10.36
C ASN A 37 -4.33 -7.92 -9.56
N ILE A 38 -4.06 -6.84 -8.84
CA ILE A 38 -2.86 -6.67 -8.03
C ILE A 38 -3.25 -6.49 -6.57
N VAL A 39 -2.84 -7.42 -5.71
CA VAL A 39 -2.99 -7.30 -4.26
C VAL A 39 -1.61 -7.17 -3.64
N TYR A 40 -1.30 -5.99 -3.11
CA TYR A 40 -0.04 -5.70 -2.42
C TYR A 40 -0.27 -5.74 -0.90
N ILE A 41 0.39 -6.67 -0.21
CA ILE A 41 0.29 -6.83 1.24
C ILE A 41 1.64 -6.48 1.86
N LEU A 42 1.64 -5.43 2.69
CA LEU A 42 2.82 -5.00 3.45
C LEU A 42 2.63 -5.37 4.92
N ALA A 43 3.43 -6.32 5.41
CA ALA A 43 3.53 -6.61 6.83
C ALA A 43 4.41 -5.57 7.52
N ASP A 44 3.93 -5.02 8.64
CA ASP A 44 4.62 -3.99 9.41
C ASP A 44 5.51 -4.64 10.48
N ASP A 45 6.81 -4.35 10.42
CA ASP A 45 7.86 -4.88 11.30
C ASP A 45 7.99 -6.42 11.31
N MET A 46 7.60 -7.09 10.22
CA MET A 46 7.81 -8.52 10.05
C MET A 46 9.25 -8.80 9.61
N GLY A 47 9.97 -9.59 10.38
CA GLY A 47 11.33 -10.00 10.07
C GLY A 47 11.40 -11.13 9.04
N TYR A 48 12.51 -11.23 8.31
CA TYR A 48 12.75 -12.31 7.35
C TYR A 48 12.62 -13.71 7.99
N GLY A 49 13.06 -13.85 9.24
CA GLY A 49 13.01 -15.09 10.00
C GLY A 49 11.66 -15.43 10.63
N ASP A 50 10.62 -14.62 10.44
CA ASP A 50 9.30 -14.85 11.06
C ASP A 50 8.45 -15.85 10.27
N LEU A 51 8.72 -16.05 8.98
CA LEU A 51 8.01 -17.04 8.18
C LEU A 51 8.48 -18.47 8.55
N SER A 52 7.52 -19.33 8.90
CA SER A 52 7.82 -20.70 9.34
C SER A 52 8.40 -21.57 8.21
N SER A 53 8.11 -21.31 6.95
CA SER A 53 8.71 -21.99 5.80
C SER A 53 10.17 -21.62 5.54
N LEU A 54 10.60 -20.43 5.93
CA LEU A 54 11.96 -19.92 5.73
C LEU A 54 12.85 -20.10 6.96
N ASN A 55 12.26 -20.22 8.14
CA ASN A 55 13.00 -20.41 9.39
C ASN A 55 12.33 -21.47 10.27
N LYS A 56 12.97 -22.62 10.38
CA LYS A 56 12.49 -23.74 11.20
C LYS A 56 12.40 -23.42 12.69
N ASN A 57 13.13 -22.39 13.15
CA ASN A 57 13.14 -21.93 14.52
C ASN A 57 12.16 -20.76 14.78
N SER A 58 11.35 -20.39 13.80
CA SER A 58 10.32 -19.38 13.99
C SER A 58 9.34 -19.82 15.08
N GLY A 59 9.11 -18.96 16.06
CA GLY A 59 8.08 -19.16 17.10
C GLY A 59 6.65 -18.94 16.58
N ILE A 60 6.49 -18.48 15.34
CA ILE A 60 5.21 -18.12 14.72
C ILE A 60 4.91 -19.12 13.61
N LYS A 61 3.66 -19.62 13.55
CA LYS A 61 3.18 -20.42 12.43
C LYS A 61 2.52 -19.52 11.40
N THR A 62 3.00 -19.58 10.15
CA THR A 62 2.54 -18.72 9.05
C THR A 62 2.00 -19.53 7.85
N PRO A 63 1.00 -20.43 8.05
CA PRO A 63 0.62 -21.42 7.03
C PRO A 63 0.15 -20.80 5.71
N ASN A 64 -0.55 -19.68 5.75
CA ASN A 64 -1.03 -19.00 4.54
C ASN A 64 0.10 -18.28 3.78
N MET A 65 1.05 -17.67 4.49
CA MET A 65 2.23 -17.08 3.87
C MET A 65 3.16 -18.16 3.34
N ASP A 66 3.34 -19.27 4.07
CA ASP A 66 4.12 -20.43 3.64
C ASP A 66 3.57 -21.03 2.34
N LYS A 67 2.25 -21.02 2.15
CA LYS A 67 1.61 -21.43 0.89
C LYS A 67 2.02 -20.51 -0.26
N ILE A 68 2.06 -19.18 -0.06
CA ILE A 68 2.52 -18.23 -1.09
C ILE A 68 3.98 -18.50 -1.44
N VAL A 69 4.84 -18.73 -0.45
CA VAL A 69 6.26 -19.09 -0.68
C VAL A 69 6.39 -20.36 -1.50
N LYS A 70 5.55 -21.37 -1.23
CA LYS A 70 5.60 -22.68 -1.90
C LYS A 70 5.03 -22.64 -3.33
N GLU A 71 3.96 -21.89 -3.56
CA GLU A 71 3.21 -21.89 -4.83
C GLU A 71 3.59 -20.72 -5.75
N GLY A 72 4.29 -19.72 -5.22
CA GLY A 72 4.69 -18.52 -5.94
C GLY A 72 6.20 -18.39 -6.08
N ILE A 73 6.67 -17.15 -6.02
CA ILE A 73 8.08 -16.79 -6.08
C ILE A 73 8.43 -16.05 -4.79
N TYR A 74 9.55 -16.43 -4.16
CA TYR A 74 10.13 -15.60 -3.10
C TYR A 74 11.54 -15.15 -3.48
N PHE A 75 11.88 -13.96 -3.05
CA PHE A 75 13.18 -13.35 -3.34
C PHE A 75 14.12 -13.56 -2.15
N THR A 76 15.28 -14.14 -2.40
CA THR A 76 16.29 -14.42 -1.37
C THR A 76 17.14 -13.20 -1.02
N ASP A 77 17.10 -12.18 -1.86
CA ASP A 77 17.88 -10.95 -1.72
C ASP A 77 17.03 -9.73 -2.13
N ALA A 78 16.01 -9.43 -1.32
CA ALA A 78 15.14 -8.28 -1.50
C ALA A 78 15.34 -7.27 -0.36
N HIS A 79 15.43 -6.00 -0.70
CA HIS A 79 15.71 -4.93 0.24
C HIS A 79 14.59 -3.92 0.26
N SER A 80 14.15 -3.53 1.46
CA SER A 80 13.33 -2.35 1.63
C SER A 80 14.20 -1.10 1.49
N ASN A 81 13.61 0.02 1.07
CA ASN A 81 14.38 1.26 0.92
C ASN A 81 14.68 1.97 2.25
N SER A 82 14.13 1.48 3.35
CA SER A 82 14.37 1.94 4.71
C SER A 82 13.98 0.85 5.72
N SER A 83 14.50 0.95 6.93
CA SER A 83 14.20 0.06 8.06
C SER A 83 13.01 0.52 8.91
N VAL A 84 12.38 1.65 8.59
CA VAL A 84 11.26 2.23 9.36
C VAL A 84 10.11 2.65 8.48
N CYS A 85 8.94 2.86 9.10
CA CYS A 85 7.63 2.95 8.45
C CYS A 85 7.51 4.02 7.36
N THR A 86 7.55 5.30 7.71
CA THR A 86 7.29 6.42 6.79
C THR A 86 8.19 6.41 5.55
N PRO A 87 9.53 6.32 5.67
CA PRO A 87 10.39 6.32 4.49
C PRO A 87 10.22 5.09 3.62
N THR A 88 9.94 3.90 4.20
CA THR A 88 9.62 2.70 3.43
C THR A 88 8.34 2.89 2.60
N ARG A 89 7.27 3.38 3.24
CA ARG A 89 5.98 3.62 2.59
C ARG A 89 6.06 4.68 1.50
N TYR A 90 6.85 5.73 1.74
CA TYR A 90 7.17 6.74 0.72
C TYR A 90 7.77 6.10 -0.54
N GLY A 91 8.77 5.24 -0.36
CA GLY A 91 9.43 4.58 -1.49
C GLY A 91 8.52 3.62 -2.24
N ILE A 92 7.71 2.83 -1.54
CA ILE A 92 6.74 1.91 -2.16
C ILE A 92 5.75 2.67 -3.04
N LEU A 93 5.20 3.78 -2.54
CA LEU A 93 4.19 4.52 -3.30
C LEU A 93 4.77 5.38 -4.43
N THR A 94 5.98 5.90 -4.28
CA THR A 94 6.55 6.90 -5.22
C THR A 94 7.62 6.34 -6.15
N GLY A 95 8.12 5.11 -5.89
CA GLY A 95 9.27 4.56 -6.60
C GLY A 95 10.59 5.33 -6.33
N ARG A 96 10.64 6.16 -5.27
CA ARG A 96 11.79 7.02 -4.96
C ARG A 96 12.40 6.62 -3.62
N TYR A 97 13.69 6.73 -3.53
CA TYR A 97 14.38 6.58 -2.24
C TYR A 97 13.99 7.69 -1.25
N ALA A 98 13.87 7.30 0.02
CA ALA A 98 13.38 8.16 1.09
C ALA A 98 14.21 9.45 1.29
N TRP A 99 15.52 9.41 1.08
CA TRP A 99 16.39 10.60 1.18
C TRP A 99 16.09 11.70 0.16
N ARG A 100 15.28 11.39 -0.89
CA ARG A 100 14.80 12.38 -1.87
C ARG A 100 13.55 13.13 -1.39
N SER A 101 12.97 12.71 -0.27
CA SER A 101 11.85 13.41 0.36
C SER A 101 12.33 14.57 1.24
N SER A 102 11.41 15.38 1.75
CA SER A 102 11.69 16.41 2.75
C SER A 102 12.01 15.83 4.12
N LEU A 103 11.56 14.61 4.44
CA LEU A 103 11.84 13.93 5.70
C LEU A 103 13.25 13.32 5.65
N LYS A 104 14.20 13.94 6.36
CA LYS A 104 15.60 13.50 6.37
C LYS A 104 15.93 12.48 7.44
N ASN A 105 15.16 12.43 8.53
CA ASN A 105 15.35 11.53 9.66
C ASN A 105 14.01 11.10 10.25
N GLY A 106 13.96 9.90 10.84
CA GLY A 106 12.82 9.41 11.61
C GLY A 106 11.58 9.09 10.77
N VAL A 107 10.43 9.26 11.38
CA VAL A 107 9.10 9.00 10.82
C VAL A 107 8.18 10.18 11.11
N LEU A 108 7.11 10.31 10.37
CA LEU A 108 6.06 11.28 10.65
C LEU A 108 5.22 10.87 11.87
N TRP A 109 4.57 11.85 12.47
CA TRP A 109 3.58 11.64 13.52
C TRP A 109 2.17 11.76 12.98
N GLY A 110 1.16 11.43 13.80
CA GLY A 110 -0.23 11.37 13.32
C GLY A 110 -0.82 12.70 12.85
N TYR A 111 -0.26 13.82 13.29
CA TYR A 111 -0.68 15.17 12.89
C TYR A 111 0.20 15.83 11.85
N ASP A 112 1.25 15.15 11.39
CA ASP A 112 2.17 15.71 10.41
C ASP A 112 1.51 15.92 9.05
N GLN A 113 2.02 16.93 8.35
CA GLN A 113 1.58 17.25 7.00
C GLN A 113 1.99 16.17 5.99
N PRO A 114 1.30 16.09 4.83
CA PRO A 114 1.62 15.14 3.79
C PRO A 114 3.08 15.20 3.35
N LEU A 115 3.77 14.05 3.32
CA LEU A 115 5.13 13.94 2.84
C LEU A 115 5.22 13.87 1.32
N ILE A 116 4.21 13.24 0.70
CA ILE A 116 4.15 13.09 -0.76
C ILE A 116 3.53 14.36 -1.33
N GLU A 117 4.26 14.98 -2.23
CA GLU A 117 3.81 16.19 -2.91
C GLU A 117 2.56 15.90 -3.75
N GLU A 118 1.56 16.77 -3.74
CA GLU A 118 0.25 16.59 -4.38
C GLU A 118 0.35 16.20 -5.88
N LYS A 119 1.32 16.77 -6.59
CA LYS A 119 1.54 16.49 -8.01
C LYS A 119 2.45 15.28 -8.26
N ARG A 120 2.89 14.58 -7.22
CA ARG A 120 3.75 13.42 -7.34
C ARG A 120 2.97 12.24 -7.88
N GLU A 121 3.45 11.67 -8.98
CA GLU A 121 2.93 10.39 -9.44
C GLU A 121 3.23 9.29 -8.41
N THR A 122 2.22 8.52 -8.10
CA THR A 122 2.27 7.36 -7.20
C THR A 122 1.92 6.10 -7.98
N VAL A 123 2.21 4.93 -7.43
CA VAL A 123 1.77 3.67 -8.01
C VAL A 123 0.24 3.64 -8.20
N ALA A 124 -0.52 4.24 -7.26
CA ALA A 124 -1.97 4.32 -7.36
C ALA A 124 -2.42 5.21 -8.52
N SER A 125 -1.87 6.43 -8.63
CA SER A 125 -2.22 7.33 -9.73
C SER A 125 -1.78 6.78 -11.10
N PHE A 126 -0.66 6.07 -11.15
CA PHE A 126 -0.18 5.40 -12.35
C PHE A 126 -1.13 4.27 -12.78
N LEU A 127 -1.48 3.38 -11.85
CA LEU A 127 -2.41 2.27 -12.14
C LEU A 127 -3.80 2.79 -12.53
N LYS A 128 -4.30 3.81 -11.84
CA LYS A 128 -5.57 4.45 -12.19
C LYS A 128 -5.59 5.00 -13.61
N LYS A 129 -4.50 5.64 -14.07
CA LYS A 129 -4.35 6.09 -15.47
C LYS A 129 -4.38 4.95 -16.48
N ASN A 130 -4.02 3.74 -16.03
CA ASN A 130 -4.03 2.52 -16.83
C ASN A 130 -5.28 1.65 -16.62
N GLY A 131 -6.38 2.24 -16.14
CA GLY A 131 -7.68 1.59 -16.07
C GLY A 131 -7.96 0.77 -14.80
N TYR A 132 -7.02 0.72 -13.84
CA TYR A 132 -7.23 0.05 -12.57
C TYR A 132 -8.12 0.85 -11.63
N LYS A 133 -8.87 0.15 -10.80
CA LYS A 133 -9.48 0.68 -9.58
C LYS A 133 -8.56 0.42 -8.40
N THR A 134 -8.31 1.45 -7.63
CA THR A 134 -7.24 1.45 -6.64
C THR A 134 -7.78 1.64 -5.23
N ALA A 135 -7.27 0.86 -4.27
CA ALA A 135 -7.65 0.95 -2.86
C ALA A 135 -6.43 0.96 -1.93
N CYS A 136 -6.53 1.72 -0.85
CA CYS A 136 -5.56 1.75 0.25
C CYS A 136 -6.27 1.40 1.56
N ILE A 137 -5.92 0.27 2.16
CA ILE A 137 -6.51 -0.18 3.42
C ILE A 137 -5.38 -0.51 4.39
N GLY A 138 -5.40 0.12 5.59
CA GLY A 138 -4.39 -0.12 6.60
C GLY A 138 -3.73 1.13 7.16
N LYS A 139 -2.53 0.98 7.70
CA LYS A 139 -1.72 2.07 8.23
C LYS A 139 -1.22 2.97 7.09
N TRP A 140 -1.55 4.27 7.15
CA TRP A 140 -1.06 5.24 6.16
C TRP A 140 0.34 5.73 6.46
N HIS A 141 0.52 6.45 7.52
CA HIS A 141 1.81 6.93 8.07
C HIS A 141 2.66 7.77 7.10
N LEU A 142 2.02 8.54 6.25
CA LEU A 142 2.68 9.45 5.28
C LEU A 142 2.24 10.90 5.43
N GLY A 143 1.64 11.24 6.58
CA GLY A 143 1.08 12.54 6.86
C GLY A 143 -0.28 12.76 6.18
N LEU A 144 -1.04 13.67 6.72
CA LEU A 144 -2.40 14.01 6.27
C LEU A 144 -2.59 15.52 6.26
N GLY A 145 -3.32 16.00 5.28
CA GLY A 145 -3.67 17.42 5.19
C GLY A 145 -4.81 17.80 6.12
N TRP A 146 -4.58 17.66 7.42
CA TRP A 146 -5.54 18.09 8.44
C TRP A 146 -5.97 19.54 8.26
N LYS A 147 -7.21 19.86 8.60
CA LYS A 147 -7.73 21.22 8.54
C LYS A 147 -7.75 21.82 9.94
N PRO A 148 -7.27 23.07 10.10
CA PRO A 148 -7.34 23.73 11.39
C PRO A 148 -8.75 24.24 11.69
N LYS A 149 -9.11 24.31 12.99
CA LYS A 149 -10.28 25.07 13.48
C LYS A 149 -10.04 26.56 13.32
N ASP A 150 -8.85 27.01 13.66
CA ASP A 150 -8.38 28.39 13.52
C ASP A 150 -7.21 28.41 12.54
N SER A 151 -7.43 28.99 11.36
CA SER A 151 -6.44 29.07 10.29
C SER A 151 -5.21 29.93 10.62
N LEU A 152 -5.28 30.75 11.65
CA LEU A 152 -4.17 31.60 12.10
C LEU A 152 -3.22 30.86 13.05
N LYS A 153 -3.58 29.66 13.50
CA LYS A 153 -2.79 28.85 14.41
C LYS A 153 -2.26 27.61 13.70
N PRO A 154 -1.05 27.13 14.06
CA PRO A 154 -0.58 25.85 13.57
C PRO A 154 -1.45 24.70 14.08
N ILE A 155 -1.52 23.62 13.31
CA ILE A 155 -2.23 22.40 13.70
C ILE A 155 -1.55 21.75 14.91
N VAL A 156 -0.22 21.71 14.90
CA VAL A 156 0.59 21.13 15.98
C VAL A 156 1.72 22.06 16.34
N LYS A 157 1.97 22.23 17.63
CA LYS A 157 3.21 22.83 18.16
C LYS A 157 4.12 21.70 18.62
N TYR A 158 5.16 21.39 17.84
CA TYR A 158 6.21 20.50 18.29
C TYR A 158 7.16 21.26 19.22
N GLU A 159 7.20 20.87 20.48
CA GLU A 159 8.28 21.27 21.38
C GLU A 159 9.29 20.13 21.41
N TRP A 160 10.44 20.32 20.79
CA TRP A 160 11.53 19.33 20.69
C TRP A 160 12.00 18.76 22.05
N THR A 161 11.76 19.48 23.12
CA THR A 161 12.06 19.05 24.50
C THR A 161 11.04 18.06 25.06
N LYS A 162 9.90 17.87 24.37
CA LYS A 162 8.82 16.95 24.75
C LYS A 162 8.67 15.85 23.69
N VAL A 163 9.76 15.27 23.25
CA VAL A 163 9.87 14.32 22.14
C VAL A 163 8.91 13.12 22.21
N PHE A 164 8.30 12.88 23.35
CA PHE A 164 7.32 11.81 23.58
C PHE A 164 5.97 12.31 24.11
N ASN A 165 5.79 13.60 24.24
CA ASN A 165 4.53 14.18 24.65
C ASN A 165 3.85 14.77 23.43
N GLU A 166 2.62 14.39 23.28
CA GLU A 166 1.62 14.81 22.31
C GLU A 166 1.74 16.28 21.98
N GLY A 167 1.85 16.60 20.68
CA GLY A 167 1.70 17.97 20.23
C GLY A 167 0.31 18.49 20.63
N ASP A 168 0.19 19.78 20.90
CA ASP A 168 -1.11 20.41 21.07
C ASP A 168 -1.87 20.36 19.72
N ASN A 169 -2.83 19.44 19.65
CA ASN A 169 -3.67 19.15 18.50
C ASN A 169 -5.09 19.76 18.65
N SER A 170 -5.29 20.59 19.66
CA SER A 170 -6.57 21.25 19.94
C SER A 170 -7.12 22.02 18.73
N ASN A 171 -6.25 22.40 17.79
CA ASN A 171 -6.60 23.15 16.60
C ASN A 171 -7.00 22.28 15.39
N VAL A 172 -7.08 20.95 15.51
CA VAL A 172 -7.54 20.09 14.41
C VAL A 172 -9.06 20.04 14.33
N ASP A 173 -9.61 20.31 13.15
CA ASP A 173 -11.05 20.13 12.87
C ASP A 173 -11.27 18.74 12.23
N PHE A 174 -11.52 17.75 13.05
CA PHE A 174 -11.78 16.37 12.61
C PHE A 174 -13.09 16.19 11.82
N SER A 175 -13.96 17.19 11.80
CA SER A 175 -15.20 17.14 11.01
C SER A 175 -14.96 17.42 9.52
N LYS A 176 -13.79 17.95 9.17
CA LYS A 176 -13.42 18.28 7.80
C LYS A 176 -12.67 17.12 7.14
N PRO A 177 -12.87 16.92 5.82
CA PRO A 177 -12.07 15.97 5.09
C PRO A 177 -10.59 16.39 5.08
N VAL A 178 -9.70 15.39 5.09
CA VAL A 178 -8.26 15.58 4.97
C VAL A 178 -7.82 15.36 3.52
N SER A 179 -6.60 15.77 3.15
CA SER A 179 -5.94 15.22 1.97
C SER A 179 -5.05 14.05 2.38
N GLY A 180 -5.09 12.96 1.62
CA GLY A 180 -4.39 11.74 1.95
C GLY A 180 -4.34 10.76 0.77
N PRO A 181 -4.66 9.46 0.97
CA PRO A 181 -4.57 8.46 -0.09
C PRO A 181 -5.38 8.80 -1.35
N ASN A 182 -6.63 9.28 -1.19
CA ASN A 182 -7.48 9.56 -2.35
C ASN A 182 -6.95 10.73 -3.18
N SER A 183 -6.39 11.74 -2.52
CA SER A 183 -5.72 12.87 -3.18
C SER A 183 -4.48 12.44 -3.97
N LEU A 184 -3.93 11.25 -3.69
CA LEU A 184 -2.74 10.67 -4.32
C LEU A 184 -3.05 9.54 -5.31
N GLY A 185 -4.33 9.36 -5.68
CA GLY A 185 -4.73 8.47 -6.77
C GLY A 185 -5.49 7.23 -6.36
N PHE A 186 -5.71 6.96 -5.07
CA PHE A 186 -6.57 5.86 -4.64
C PHE A 186 -8.05 6.23 -4.82
N ASP A 187 -8.84 5.32 -5.40
CA ASP A 187 -10.30 5.48 -5.55
C ASP A 187 -11.02 5.24 -4.23
N TYR A 188 -10.46 4.37 -3.38
CA TYR A 188 -10.98 4.04 -2.07
C TYR A 188 -9.87 4.04 -1.02
N SER A 189 -10.16 4.49 0.17
CA SER A 189 -9.26 4.34 1.31
C SER A 189 -10.01 4.04 2.61
N TYR A 190 -9.41 3.18 3.45
CA TYR A 190 -9.80 2.95 4.83
C TYR A 190 -8.55 2.79 5.67
N ILE A 191 -8.19 3.83 6.43
CA ILE A 191 -6.87 3.92 7.03
C ILE A 191 -6.91 4.36 8.50
N ILE A 192 -5.80 4.09 9.22
CA ILE A 192 -5.42 4.89 10.39
C ILE A 192 -4.33 5.91 9.99
N PRO A 193 -4.31 7.10 10.61
CA PRO A 193 -3.42 8.20 10.22
C PRO A 193 -1.94 7.87 10.24
N ALA A 194 -1.48 7.21 11.31
CA ALA A 194 -0.08 6.87 11.54
C ALA A 194 0.06 5.47 12.13
N SER A 195 1.08 5.22 12.96
CA SER A 195 1.25 3.96 13.69
C SER A 195 0.24 3.86 14.83
N LEU A 196 -0.02 2.61 15.27
CA LEU A 196 -0.97 2.35 16.36
C LEU A 196 -0.51 2.94 17.71
N ASP A 197 0.74 3.31 17.83
CA ASP A 197 1.30 4.00 19.01
C ASP A 197 1.26 5.54 18.88
N MET A 198 0.62 6.08 17.86
CA MET A 198 0.59 7.53 17.56
C MET A 198 -0.85 8.04 17.42
N THR A 199 -1.21 9.03 18.22
CA THR A 199 -2.49 9.74 18.13
C THR A 199 -2.56 10.57 16.83
N PRO A 200 -3.75 10.83 16.25
CA PRO A 200 -5.10 10.50 16.72
C PRO A 200 -5.51 9.07 16.35
N TYR A 201 -6.32 8.46 17.22
CA TYR A 201 -6.81 7.10 17.03
C TYR A 201 -8.23 7.12 16.48
N LEU A 202 -8.34 7.06 15.17
CA LEU A 202 -9.60 7.00 14.44
C LEU A 202 -9.37 6.32 13.08
N TYR A 203 -10.45 5.83 12.51
CA TYR A 203 -10.45 5.43 11.10
C TYR A 203 -10.86 6.59 10.22
N LEU A 204 -10.19 6.71 9.08
CA LEU A 204 -10.60 7.58 7.98
C LEU A 204 -11.06 6.72 6.81
N GLU A 205 -12.26 6.95 6.31
CA GLU A 205 -12.78 6.33 5.09
C GLU A 205 -12.96 7.41 4.03
N ASN A 206 -12.29 7.26 2.90
CA ASN A 206 -12.27 8.26 1.82
C ASN A 206 -11.99 9.68 2.35
N GLU A 207 -10.92 9.77 3.16
CA GLU A 207 -10.39 11.03 3.72
C GLU A 207 -11.33 11.72 4.74
N LYS A 208 -12.36 11.02 5.23
CA LYS A 208 -13.29 11.53 6.27
C LYS A 208 -13.22 10.64 7.50
N ALA A 209 -13.32 11.27 8.68
CA ALA A 209 -13.43 10.51 9.93
C ALA A 209 -14.70 9.65 9.92
N VAL A 210 -14.54 8.35 10.19
CA VAL A 210 -15.64 7.40 10.37
C VAL A 210 -16.42 7.77 11.64
N GLU A 211 -15.66 8.09 12.68
CA GLU A 211 -16.16 8.59 13.96
C GLU A 211 -15.19 9.65 14.49
N LEU A 212 -15.73 10.73 15.04
CA LEU A 212 -14.90 11.82 15.58
C LEU A 212 -14.21 11.37 16.87
N PRO A 213 -12.92 11.71 17.06
CA PRO A 213 -12.16 11.33 18.26
C PRO A 213 -12.53 12.26 19.44
N THR A 214 -13.72 12.05 19.99
CA THR A 214 -14.29 12.86 21.09
C THR A 214 -13.89 12.36 22.46
N SER A 215 -13.20 11.21 22.54
CA SER A 215 -12.67 10.64 23.76
C SER A 215 -11.15 10.82 23.85
N HIS A 216 -10.58 10.54 25.02
CA HIS A 216 -9.14 10.58 25.27
C HIS A 216 -8.69 9.29 25.95
N THR A 217 -7.63 8.66 25.44
CA THR A 217 -6.98 7.52 26.09
C THR A 217 -5.76 7.98 26.88
N LYS A 218 -5.53 7.34 28.03
CA LYS A 218 -4.31 7.57 28.85
C LYS A 218 -3.07 6.89 28.29
N GLY A 219 -3.23 6.10 27.21
CA GLY A 219 -2.17 5.26 26.70
C GLY A 219 -2.06 3.93 27.42
N LYS A 220 -1.30 3.01 26.84
CA LYS A 220 -0.96 1.71 27.42
C LYS A 220 0.49 1.37 27.11
N SER A 221 1.29 1.20 28.16
CA SER A 221 2.61 0.63 28.08
C SER A 221 2.53 -0.90 28.14
N GLN A 222 3.29 -1.58 27.31
CA GLN A 222 3.54 -3.01 27.47
C GLN A 222 4.82 -3.16 28.28
N ASP A 223 4.71 -3.15 29.59
CA ASP A 223 5.85 -3.31 30.52
C ASP A 223 6.40 -4.74 30.54
N LEU A 224 5.80 -5.65 29.80
CA LEU A 224 6.29 -7.00 29.64
C LEU A 224 7.44 -6.98 28.63
N ASP A 225 8.65 -7.14 29.11
CA ASP A 225 9.87 -7.37 28.31
C ASP A 225 10.51 -6.13 27.64
N GLY A 226 10.25 -4.91 28.10
CA GLY A 226 10.93 -3.70 27.59
C GLY A 226 10.59 -3.33 26.15
N ARG A 227 9.43 -3.76 25.63
CA ARG A 227 9.02 -3.53 24.22
C ARG A 227 8.41 -2.15 23.94
N GLY A 228 8.38 -1.28 24.91
CA GLY A 228 7.90 0.09 24.74
C GLY A 228 6.39 0.25 24.83
N VAL A 229 5.90 1.35 24.28
CA VAL A 229 4.49 1.76 24.39
C VAL A 229 3.67 1.05 23.32
N PHE A 230 2.53 0.43 23.70
CA PHE A 230 1.59 -0.14 22.74
C PHE A 230 0.76 0.96 22.06
N TRP A 231 0.17 1.87 22.85
CA TRP A 231 -0.35 3.14 22.35
C TRP A 231 -0.13 4.24 23.38
N ARG A 232 0.04 5.46 22.89
CA ARG A 232 0.24 6.65 23.72
C ARG A 232 -1.10 7.26 24.12
N ALA A 233 -1.06 8.15 25.10
CA ALA A 233 -2.20 8.98 25.42
C ALA A 233 -2.55 9.90 24.24
N GLY A 234 -3.83 10.24 24.08
CA GLY A 234 -4.29 11.13 22.99
C GLY A 234 -5.73 10.94 22.61
N GLU A 235 -6.16 11.68 21.60
CA GLU A 235 -7.54 11.62 21.12
C GLU A 235 -7.83 10.28 20.48
N VAL A 236 -9.00 9.76 20.82
CA VAL A 236 -9.50 8.48 20.35
C VAL A 236 -10.98 8.54 20.02
N ALA A 237 -11.39 7.96 18.91
CA ALA A 237 -12.80 7.77 18.60
C ALA A 237 -13.41 6.78 19.63
N PRO A 238 -14.62 7.04 20.16
CA PRO A 238 -15.23 6.22 21.20
C PRO A 238 -15.29 4.71 20.89
N SER A 239 -15.53 4.35 19.64
CA SER A 239 -15.59 2.94 19.19
C SER A 239 -14.26 2.35 18.77
N PHE A 240 -13.15 3.08 18.84
CA PHE A 240 -11.84 2.61 18.38
C PHE A 240 -11.27 1.57 19.34
N ASP A 241 -11.19 0.32 18.89
CA ASP A 241 -10.61 -0.79 19.64
C ASP A 241 -9.21 -1.13 19.08
N PHE A 242 -8.18 -0.86 19.87
CA PHE A 242 -6.77 -1.08 19.50
C PHE A 242 -6.47 -2.55 19.19
N TYR A 243 -7.21 -3.49 19.75
CA TYR A 243 -7.03 -4.92 19.52
C TYR A 243 -7.76 -5.45 18.28
N LYS A 244 -8.67 -4.64 17.72
CA LYS A 244 -9.49 -5.00 16.56
C LYS A 244 -9.06 -4.33 15.25
N VAL A 245 -7.98 -3.56 15.29
CA VAL A 245 -7.52 -2.79 14.11
C VAL A 245 -7.20 -3.70 12.92
N LEU A 246 -6.51 -4.82 13.15
CA LEU A 246 -6.17 -5.78 12.10
C LEU A 246 -7.43 -6.48 11.54
N ASP A 247 -8.35 -6.88 12.42
CA ASP A 247 -9.64 -7.48 12.02
C ASP A 247 -10.42 -6.50 11.13
N GLN A 248 -10.54 -5.24 11.55
CA GLN A 248 -11.21 -4.18 10.80
C GLN A 248 -10.62 -3.97 9.40
N PHE A 249 -9.29 -3.93 9.27
CA PHE A 249 -8.65 -3.82 7.98
C PHE A 249 -8.89 -5.04 7.10
N THR A 250 -8.85 -6.23 7.68
CA THR A 250 -9.09 -7.48 6.97
C THR A 250 -10.53 -7.54 6.44
N GLU A 251 -11.51 -7.23 7.27
CA GLU A 251 -12.93 -7.17 6.89
C GLU A 251 -13.19 -6.15 5.78
N LYS A 252 -12.60 -4.94 5.90
CA LYS A 252 -12.71 -3.91 4.86
C LYS A 252 -12.05 -4.31 3.55
N ALA A 253 -10.90 -4.98 3.60
CA ALA A 253 -10.21 -5.47 2.41
C ALA A 253 -11.02 -6.57 1.70
N ILE A 254 -11.52 -7.56 2.44
CA ILE A 254 -12.37 -8.62 1.91
C ILE A 254 -13.64 -8.02 1.29
N SER A 255 -14.34 -7.15 2.02
CA SER A 255 -15.55 -6.49 1.53
C SER A 255 -15.30 -5.66 0.26
N TYR A 256 -14.15 -4.99 0.16
CA TYR A 256 -13.78 -4.27 -1.05
C TYR A 256 -13.56 -5.22 -2.22
N ILE A 257 -12.80 -6.30 -2.03
CA ILE A 257 -12.53 -7.30 -3.08
C ILE A 257 -13.83 -7.96 -3.56
N GLU A 258 -14.72 -8.33 -2.64
CA GLU A 258 -16.01 -8.94 -2.97
C GLU A 258 -16.88 -8.02 -3.82
N LYS A 259 -16.95 -6.73 -3.48
CA LYS A 259 -17.66 -5.72 -4.29
C LYS A 259 -17.07 -5.56 -5.69
N ARG A 260 -15.76 -5.78 -5.84
CA ARG A 260 -15.08 -5.66 -7.15
C ARG A 260 -15.21 -6.91 -8.01
N LYS A 261 -15.61 -8.05 -7.45
CA LYS A 261 -15.68 -9.33 -8.15
C LYS A 261 -16.57 -9.30 -9.41
N GLU A 262 -17.65 -8.55 -9.37
CA GLU A 262 -18.60 -8.41 -10.48
C GLU A 262 -18.17 -7.36 -11.51
N GLU A 263 -17.14 -6.59 -11.21
CA GLU A 263 -16.65 -5.55 -12.11
C GLU A 263 -15.53 -6.11 -13.00
N LYS A 264 -15.57 -5.76 -14.29
CA LYS A 264 -14.58 -6.21 -15.29
C LYS A 264 -13.28 -5.39 -15.25
N THR A 265 -13.18 -4.40 -14.37
CA THR A 265 -11.98 -3.58 -14.21
C THR A 265 -11.08 -4.16 -13.12
N PRO A 266 -9.77 -4.33 -13.39
CA PRO A 266 -8.82 -4.85 -12.42
C PRO A 266 -8.60 -3.90 -11.24
#